data_a8f7ab4c03457da79249a88cf6b96bf0
#
_entry.id   a8f7ab4c03457da79249a88cf6b96bf0
#
_cell.length_a   1.000
_cell.length_b   1.000
_cell.length_c   1.000
_cell.angle_alpha   90.00
_cell.angle_beta   90.00
_cell.angle_gamma   90.00
#
_symmetry.space_group_name_H-M   'P 1'
#
loop_
_entity.id
_entity.type
_entity.pdbx_description
1 polymer ?
#
loop_
_entity_poly.entity_id
_entity_poly.type
_entity_poly.pdbx_seq_one_letter_code
_entity_poly.pdbx_strand_id
1 'polypeptide(L)'
;MSKMRFFALQELSNRKPLEVIAPSNKLSDYYGSHVFDRKKMQEYLPKEAYKAVTDAIEKGTPISREIADLIANGMKSWAKSLNVTHYTHWFQPLTDGTAEKHDGFIEFGEDGGVIERFSGKLLIQQEPDASSFPNGGIRNTFEARGYTAWDVSSPAFVVDTTLCIPTIFISYTGEALDYKTPLLKALAAVDKAATEVCQLFDKNITRVYTNLGWEQEYFLVDSSLYNARPDLCLDRKSVV
;
A
#
# COMPACT_ATOMS: atom_id res chain seq x y z
N MET A 1 -41.11 7.63 2.27
CA MET A 1 -39.85 7.32 1.55
C MET A 1 -39.24 8.63 1.05
N SER A 2 -37.94 8.87 1.22
CA SER A 2 -37.36 10.17 0.82
C SER A 2 -37.31 10.34 -0.70
N LYS A 3 -37.48 11.57 -1.18
CA LYS A 3 -37.39 11.90 -2.61
C LYS A 3 -36.06 11.40 -3.21
N MET A 4 -34.97 11.45 -2.46
CA MET A 4 -33.65 11.00 -2.89
C MET A 4 -33.62 9.51 -3.26
N ARG A 5 -34.36 8.65 -2.54
CA ARG A 5 -34.46 7.21 -2.88
C ARG A 5 -35.19 6.99 -4.22
N PHE A 6 -36.21 7.78 -4.51
CA PHE A 6 -36.89 7.71 -5.82
C PHE A 6 -35.98 8.16 -6.96
N PHE A 7 -35.19 9.23 -6.76
CA PHE A 7 -34.20 9.65 -7.76
C PHE A 7 -33.14 8.57 -7.97
N ALA A 8 -32.63 7.95 -6.91
CA ALA A 8 -31.66 6.88 -7.04
C ALA A 8 -32.21 5.67 -7.79
N LEU A 9 -33.49 5.28 -7.55
CA LEU A 9 -34.12 4.21 -8.29
C LEU A 9 -34.35 4.57 -9.76
N GLN A 10 -34.68 5.83 -10.05
CA GLN A 10 -34.83 6.32 -11.43
C GLN A 10 -33.48 6.29 -12.17
N GLU A 11 -32.40 6.74 -11.51
CA GLU A 11 -31.04 6.65 -12.06
C GLU A 11 -30.64 5.20 -12.31
N LEU A 12 -30.96 4.29 -11.38
CA LEU A 12 -30.67 2.87 -11.55
C LEU A 12 -31.38 2.30 -12.79
N SER A 13 -32.65 2.67 -13.03
CA SER A 13 -33.43 2.19 -14.20
C SER A 13 -32.90 2.72 -15.55
N ASN A 14 -32.21 3.86 -15.53
CA ASN A 14 -31.59 4.48 -16.71
C ASN A 14 -30.13 4.03 -16.95
N ARG A 15 -29.56 3.30 -16.02
CA ARG A 15 -28.16 2.88 -16.07
C ARG A 15 -27.94 1.79 -17.09
N LYS A 16 -26.94 1.96 -17.93
CA LYS A 16 -26.44 0.90 -18.81
C LYS A 16 -25.38 0.09 -18.07
N PRO A 17 -25.37 -1.25 -18.20
CA PRO A 17 -24.28 -2.06 -17.69
C PRO A 17 -22.93 -1.58 -18.24
N LEU A 18 -21.91 -1.58 -17.39
CA LEU A 18 -20.54 -1.37 -17.85
C LEU A 18 -20.11 -2.57 -18.69
N GLU A 19 -19.64 -2.28 -19.89
CA GLU A 19 -19.01 -3.30 -20.72
C GLU A 19 -17.61 -3.57 -20.15
N VAL A 20 -17.38 -4.78 -19.66
CA VAL A 20 -16.09 -5.22 -19.12
C VAL A 20 -15.44 -6.15 -20.13
N ILE A 21 -14.33 -5.71 -20.71
CA ILE A 21 -13.53 -6.50 -21.62
C ILE A 21 -12.29 -6.98 -20.84
N ALA A 22 -12.19 -8.30 -20.66
CA ALA A 22 -11.00 -8.88 -20.05
C ALA A 22 -9.78 -8.68 -20.97
N PRO A 23 -8.60 -8.28 -20.45
CA PRO A 23 -7.40 -8.08 -21.26
C PRO A 23 -6.92 -9.35 -22.00
N SER A 24 -7.23 -10.51 -21.43
CA SER A 24 -6.89 -11.84 -21.98
C SER A 24 -7.85 -12.89 -21.42
N ASN A 25 -8.05 -13.99 -22.16
CA ASN A 25 -8.74 -15.17 -21.68
C ASN A 25 -7.93 -15.99 -20.67
N LYS A 26 -6.65 -15.65 -20.50
CA LYS A 26 -5.73 -16.34 -19.60
C LYS A 26 -5.39 -15.43 -18.42
N LEU A 27 -5.90 -15.80 -17.25
CA LEU A 27 -5.76 -15.01 -16.02
C LEU A 27 -4.30 -14.69 -15.68
N SER A 28 -3.38 -15.64 -15.90
CA SER A 28 -1.95 -15.46 -15.62
C SER A 28 -1.27 -14.38 -16.48
N ASP A 29 -1.91 -13.91 -17.56
CA ASP A 29 -1.33 -12.86 -18.41
C ASP A 29 -1.44 -11.46 -17.76
N TYR A 30 -2.44 -11.27 -16.89
CA TYR A 30 -2.68 -9.97 -16.26
C TYR A 30 -2.71 -10.00 -14.73
N TYR A 31 -2.94 -11.16 -14.09
CA TYR A 31 -2.93 -11.24 -12.63
C TYR A 31 -1.54 -10.92 -12.07
N GLY A 32 -1.47 -9.92 -11.19
CA GLY A 32 -0.21 -9.46 -10.60
C GLY A 32 0.73 -8.74 -11.57
N SER A 33 0.29 -8.39 -12.79
CA SER A 33 1.12 -7.68 -13.78
C SER A 33 1.61 -6.33 -13.24
N HIS A 34 0.82 -5.67 -12.41
CA HIS A 34 1.12 -4.37 -11.80
C HIS A 34 1.66 -4.48 -10.36
N VAL A 35 2.24 -5.62 -9.98
CA VAL A 35 2.86 -5.84 -8.67
C VAL A 35 4.37 -5.99 -8.85
N PHE A 36 5.18 -5.29 -8.05
CA PHE A 36 6.64 -5.41 -8.04
C PHE A 36 7.05 -6.66 -7.27
N ASP A 37 6.77 -7.82 -7.88
CA ASP A 37 7.04 -9.14 -7.35
C ASP A 37 8.52 -9.53 -7.45
N ARG A 38 8.88 -10.71 -6.92
CA ARG A 38 10.27 -11.22 -6.96
C ARG A 38 10.85 -11.32 -8.38
N LYS A 39 10.02 -11.60 -9.39
CA LYS A 39 10.46 -11.69 -10.78
C LYS A 39 10.87 -10.30 -11.29
N LYS A 40 10.04 -9.29 -11.04
CA LYS A 40 10.36 -7.90 -11.42
C LYS A 40 11.51 -7.34 -10.60
N MET A 41 11.63 -7.71 -9.32
CA MET A 41 12.81 -7.37 -8.52
C MET A 41 14.09 -7.93 -9.14
N GLN A 42 14.09 -9.18 -9.64
CA GLN A 42 15.25 -9.76 -10.33
C GLN A 42 15.59 -9.06 -11.64
N GLU A 43 14.59 -8.57 -12.35
CA GLU A 43 14.74 -7.91 -13.65
C GLU A 43 15.26 -6.47 -13.49
N TYR A 44 14.74 -5.72 -12.51
CA TYR A 44 14.97 -4.29 -12.38
C TYR A 44 15.98 -3.89 -11.30
N LEU A 45 16.34 -4.80 -10.38
CA LEU A 45 17.30 -4.51 -9.33
C LEU A 45 18.68 -5.09 -9.63
N PRO A 46 19.77 -4.38 -9.29
CA PRO A 46 21.10 -4.98 -9.20
C PRO A 46 21.11 -6.18 -8.26
N LYS A 47 21.99 -7.16 -8.52
CA LYS A 47 22.05 -8.40 -7.72
C LYS A 47 22.17 -8.16 -6.21
N GLU A 48 22.97 -7.18 -5.81
CA GLU A 48 23.15 -6.80 -4.40
C GLU A 48 21.87 -6.24 -3.77
N ALA A 49 21.14 -5.38 -4.49
CA ALA A 49 19.87 -4.81 -4.04
C ALA A 49 18.78 -5.89 -3.95
N TYR A 50 18.68 -6.77 -4.95
CA TYR A 50 17.78 -7.91 -4.91
C TYR A 50 18.04 -8.82 -3.72
N LYS A 51 19.32 -9.17 -3.47
CA LYS A 51 19.70 -9.97 -2.31
C LYS A 51 19.33 -9.27 -0.99
N ALA A 52 19.63 -7.99 -0.86
CA ALA A 52 19.32 -7.23 0.36
C ALA A 52 17.81 -7.17 0.64
N VAL A 53 16.97 -6.94 -0.39
CA VAL A 53 15.50 -6.97 -0.25
C VAL A 53 15.02 -8.36 0.17
N THR A 54 15.53 -9.41 -0.46
CA THR A 54 15.15 -10.79 -0.12
C THR A 54 15.57 -11.15 1.31
N ASP A 55 16.79 -10.79 1.70
CA ASP A 55 17.26 -11.00 3.08
C ASP A 55 16.44 -10.18 4.10
N ALA A 56 16.04 -8.96 3.74
CA ALA A 56 15.15 -8.15 4.59
C ALA A 56 13.77 -8.79 4.75
N ILE A 57 13.16 -9.29 3.67
CA ILE A 57 11.86 -9.99 3.71
C ILE A 57 11.97 -11.30 4.52
N GLU A 58 13.01 -12.07 4.30
CA GLU A 58 13.13 -13.42 4.87
C GLU A 58 13.73 -13.46 6.27
N LYS A 59 14.64 -12.54 6.58
CA LYS A 59 15.44 -12.55 7.82
C LYS A 59 15.25 -11.29 8.66
N GLY A 60 14.54 -10.28 8.16
CA GLY A 60 14.38 -9.00 8.85
C GLY A 60 15.67 -8.18 8.91
N THR A 61 16.63 -8.39 7.99
CA THR A 61 17.88 -7.63 7.96
C THR A 61 17.63 -6.18 7.53
N PRO A 62 18.28 -5.18 8.15
CA PRO A 62 18.12 -3.80 7.76
C PRO A 62 18.73 -3.54 6.38
N ILE A 63 18.10 -2.64 5.63
CA ILE A 63 18.56 -2.17 4.32
C ILE A 63 19.35 -0.87 4.53
N SER A 64 20.58 -0.80 4.01
CA SER A 64 21.37 0.43 4.04
C SER A 64 20.80 1.49 3.08
N ARG A 65 21.20 2.76 3.30
CA ARG A 65 20.73 3.87 2.48
C ARG A 65 21.14 3.73 1.01
N GLU A 66 22.37 3.29 0.77
CA GLU A 66 22.92 3.09 -0.57
C GLU A 66 22.14 2.01 -1.33
N ILE A 67 21.80 0.93 -0.65
CA ILE A 67 20.98 -0.15 -1.19
C ILE A 67 19.54 0.35 -1.43
N ALA A 68 18.99 1.16 -0.55
CA ALA A 68 17.66 1.74 -0.73
C ALA A 68 17.59 2.65 -1.97
N ASP A 69 18.66 3.38 -2.29
CA ASP A 69 18.74 4.18 -3.52
C ASP A 69 18.73 3.29 -4.78
N LEU A 70 19.42 2.16 -4.76
CA LEU A 70 19.38 1.18 -5.85
C LEU A 70 17.98 0.58 -6.03
N ILE A 71 17.31 0.25 -4.92
CA ILE A 71 15.95 -0.29 -4.96
C ILE A 71 14.97 0.75 -5.49
N ALA A 72 15.03 1.99 -5.01
CA ALA A 72 14.18 3.08 -5.46
C ALA A 72 14.34 3.34 -6.97
N ASN A 73 15.56 3.35 -7.47
CA ASN A 73 15.83 3.50 -8.90
C ASN A 73 15.26 2.33 -9.73
N GLY A 74 15.38 1.09 -9.27
CA GLY A 74 14.79 -0.06 -9.93
C GLY A 74 13.26 -0.03 -9.94
N MET A 75 12.64 0.30 -8.80
CA MET A 75 11.18 0.49 -8.70
C MET A 75 10.69 1.60 -9.64
N LYS A 76 11.38 2.75 -9.68
CA LYS A 76 11.06 3.84 -10.60
C LYS A 76 11.17 3.39 -12.07
N SER A 77 12.23 2.67 -12.42
CA SER A 77 12.42 2.18 -13.79
C SER A 77 11.31 1.24 -14.21
N TRP A 78 10.91 0.31 -13.32
CA TRP A 78 9.76 -0.56 -13.56
C TRP A 78 8.46 0.24 -13.67
N ALA A 79 8.18 1.14 -12.74
CA ALA A 79 6.97 1.95 -12.75
C ALA A 79 6.86 2.80 -14.03
N LYS A 80 7.96 3.40 -14.47
CA LYS A 80 8.02 4.15 -15.74
C LYS A 80 7.73 3.29 -16.97
N SER A 81 8.09 2.01 -16.99
CA SER A 81 7.71 1.10 -18.07
C SER A 81 6.20 0.87 -18.16
N LEU A 82 5.46 1.20 -17.11
CA LEU A 82 3.99 1.18 -17.02
C LEU A 82 3.36 2.59 -17.15
N ASN A 83 4.11 3.59 -17.63
CA ASN A 83 3.68 4.98 -17.76
C ASN A 83 3.32 5.67 -16.43
N VAL A 84 3.88 5.23 -15.34
CA VAL A 84 3.71 5.82 -14.01
C VAL A 84 4.51 7.11 -13.90
N THR A 85 3.89 8.16 -13.36
CA THR A 85 4.48 9.49 -13.19
C THR A 85 4.59 9.94 -11.74
N HIS A 86 3.84 9.29 -10.84
CA HIS A 86 3.75 9.63 -9.43
C HIS A 86 4.04 8.40 -8.57
N TYR A 87 4.34 8.64 -7.30
CA TYR A 87 4.41 7.60 -6.28
C TYR A 87 3.67 8.06 -5.02
N THR A 88 3.28 7.11 -4.21
CA THR A 88 2.63 7.40 -2.93
C THR A 88 3.09 6.42 -1.86
N HIS A 89 3.28 6.90 -0.64
CA HIS A 89 3.23 6.04 0.53
C HIS A 89 1.77 5.73 0.84
N TRP A 90 1.43 4.46 0.71
CA TRP A 90 0.08 3.94 0.84
C TRP A 90 -0.07 3.24 2.20
N PHE A 91 -0.97 3.72 3.07
CA PHE A 91 -1.12 3.26 4.44
C PHE A 91 -2.56 3.32 4.93
N GLN A 92 -2.84 2.62 6.05
CA GLN A 92 -4.16 2.48 6.64
C GLN A 92 -4.16 3.08 8.06
N PRO A 93 -4.41 4.39 8.21
CA PRO A 93 -4.43 5.03 9.52
C PRO A 93 -5.60 4.54 10.37
N LEU A 94 -5.49 4.71 11.70
CA LEU A 94 -6.56 4.37 12.66
C LEU A 94 -7.86 5.15 12.43
N THR A 95 -7.80 6.27 11.74
CA THR A 95 -8.96 7.13 11.38
C THR A 95 -9.81 6.59 10.25
N ASP A 96 -9.55 5.38 9.78
CA ASP A 96 -10.19 4.70 8.66
C ASP A 96 -9.93 5.29 7.26
N GLY A 97 -10.18 4.44 6.30
CA GLY A 97 -9.89 4.70 4.90
C GLY A 97 -8.40 4.60 4.60
N THR A 98 -8.10 4.49 3.33
CA THR A 98 -6.74 4.49 2.82
C THR A 98 -6.22 5.91 2.76
N ALA A 99 -5.01 6.13 3.26
CA ALA A 99 -4.30 7.40 3.15
C ALA A 99 -3.13 7.27 2.16
N GLU A 100 -2.80 8.37 1.50
CA GLU A 100 -1.86 8.40 0.41
C GLU A 100 -1.02 9.68 0.44
N LYS A 101 0.28 9.54 0.64
CA LYS A 101 1.22 10.67 0.52
C LYS A 101 1.78 10.70 -0.89
N HIS A 102 1.08 11.41 -1.77
CA HIS A 102 1.43 11.53 -3.19
C HIS A 102 2.57 12.50 -3.44
N ASP A 103 3.47 12.11 -4.36
CA ASP A 103 4.49 12.98 -4.94
C ASP A 103 4.76 12.57 -6.40
N GLY A 104 5.25 13.50 -7.23
CA GLY A 104 5.74 13.19 -8.57
C GLY A 104 7.17 12.64 -8.55
N PHE A 105 7.55 11.89 -9.57
CA PHE A 105 8.96 11.52 -9.80
C PHE A 105 9.78 12.71 -10.32
N ILE A 106 9.69 13.85 -9.66
CA ILE A 106 10.24 15.12 -10.14
C ILE A 106 10.95 15.86 -9.01
N GLU A 107 12.13 16.35 -9.27
CA GLU A 107 12.87 17.29 -8.42
C GLU A 107 13.44 18.42 -9.28
N PHE A 108 13.75 19.55 -8.68
CA PHE A 108 14.47 20.62 -9.33
C PHE A 108 15.98 20.44 -9.12
N GLY A 109 16.72 20.47 -10.21
CA GLY A 109 18.17 20.47 -10.17
C GLY A 109 18.73 21.82 -9.69
N GLU A 110 20.01 21.85 -9.34
CA GLU A 110 20.70 23.07 -8.90
C GLU A 110 20.72 24.18 -9.96
N ASP A 111 20.64 23.79 -11.23
CA ASP A 111 20.56 24.70 -12.39
C ASP A 111 19.15 25.18 -12.68
N GLY A 112 18.17 24.83 -11.85
CA GLY A 112 16.75 25.15 -12.06
C GLY A 112 16.06 24.25 -13.10
N GLY A 113 16.76 23.28 -13.68
CA GLY A 113 16.19 22.26 -14.55
C GLY A 113 15.38 21.24 -13.77
N VAL A 114 14.51 20.53 -14.48
CA VAL A 114 13.68 19.44 -13.91
C VAL A 114 14.38 18.13 -14.12
N ILE A 115 14.54 17.35 -13.05
CA ILE A 115 15.08 16.00 -13.10
C ILE A 115 14.06 15.00 -12.57
N GLU A 116 14.02 13.82 -13.16
CA GLU A 116 13.20 12.73 -12.63
C GLU A 116 13.99 11.97 -11.58
N ARG A 117 13.54 12.04 -10.35
CA ARG A 117 14.20 11.42 -9.22
C ARG A 117 13.23 10.71 -8.29
N PHE A 118 13.66 9.56 -7.79
CA PHE A 118 13.07 8.85 -6.67
C PHE A 118 14.20 8.23 -5.87
N SER A 119 14.47 8.74 -4.69
CA SER A 119 15.59 8.34 -3.84
C SER A 119 15.20 7.29 -2.81
N GLY A 120 16.18 6.58 -2.28
CA GLY A 120 15.99 5.66 -1.17
C GLY A 120 15.42 6.35 0.08
N LYS A 121 15.75 7.63 0.31
CA LYS A 121 15.13 8.43 1.39
C LYS A 121 13.62 8.51 1.22
N LEU A 122 13.16 8.83 0.00
CA LEU A 122 11.75 8.95 -0.33
C LEU A 122 11.02 7.59 -0.32
N LEU A 123 11.73 6.51 -0.66
CA LEU A 123 11.21 5.16 -0.53
C LEU A 123 11.02 4.75 0.93
N ILE A 124 12.02 5.01 1.79
CA ILE A 124 12.03 4.48 3.16
C ILE A 124 11.03 5.22 4.04
N GLN A 125 10.97 6.55 3.98
CA GLN A 125 10.23 7.35 4.94
C GLN A 125 9.69 8.63 4.34
N GLN A 126 8.46 9.00 4.74
CA GLN A 126 7.86 10.30 4.47
C GLN A 126 7.08 10.80 5.69
N GLU A 127 6.71 12.08 5.67
CA GLU A 127 5.83 12.72 6.65
C GLU A 127 4.49 13.08 5.98
N PRO A 128 3.41 12.31 6.21
CA PRO A 128 2.10 12.67 5.72
C PRO A 128 1.51 13.84 6.51
N ASP A 129 0.75 14.67 5.85
CA ASP A 129 -0.02 15.75 6.43
C ASP A 129 -1.54 15.57 6.22
N ALA A 130 -2.33 16.60 6.48
CA ALA A 130 -3.78 16.57 6.33
C ALA A 130 -4.24 16.18 4.91
N SER A 131 -3.48 16.56 3.87
CA SER A 131 -3.81 16.27 2.47
C SER A 131 -3.68 14.80 2.11
N SER A 132 -2.93 14.03 2.88
CA SER A 132 -2.73 12.60 2.69
C SER A 132 -3.91 11.73 3.15
N PHE A 133 -4.82 12.30 3.92
CA PHE A 133 -5.95 11.57 4.50
C PHE A 133 -7.25 11.84 3.74
N PRO A 134 -8.11 10.82 3.54
CA PRO A 134 -9.35 10.97 2.79
C PRO A 134 -10.28 12.05 3.33
N ASN A 135 -10.27 12.27 4.65
CA ASN A 135 -11.13 13.24 5.35
C ASN A 135 -10.47 14.62 5.55
N GLY A 136 -9.30 14.84 4.99
CA GLY A 136 -8.64 16.14 4.97
C GLY A 136 -8.26 16.74 6.33
N GLY A 137 -8.61 16.15 7.46
CA GLY A 137 -8.34 16.70 8.77
C GLY A 137 -9.32 16.34 9.88
N ILE A 138 -10.36 15.58 9.57
CA ILE A 138 -11.26 15.01 10.61
C ILE A 138 -10.56 13.81 11.24
N ARG A 139 -9.70 14.09 12.21
CA ARG A 139 -8.96 13.09 12.97
C ARG A 139 -8.50 13.66 14.31
N ASN A 140 -8.12 12.80 15.24
CA ASN A 140 -7.59 13.22 16.51
C ASN A 140 -6.22 13.90 16.37
N THR A 141 -5.89 14.81 17.26
CA THR A 141 -4.65 15.59 17.18
C THR A 141 -3.40 14.72 17.19
N PHE A 142 -3.39 13.61 17.94
CA PHE A 142 -2.25 12.68 18.02
C PHE A 142 -1.98 11.92 16.69
N GLU A 143 -3.01 11.81 15.84
CA GLU A 143 -2.91 11.20 14.51
C GLU A 143 -2.61 12.24 13.41
N ALA A 144 -2.49 13.52 13.78
CA ALA A 144 -2.39 14.61 12.82
C ALA A 144 -1.11 14.54 11.99
N ARG A 145 -0.01 14.06 12.59
CA ARG A 145 1.30 13.95 11.96
C ARG A 145 2.06 12.74 12.49
N GLY A 146 2.96 12.23 11.68
CA GLY A 146 3.82 11.11 12.01
C GLY A 146 4.74 10.79 10.84
N TYR A 147 5.31 9.60 10.89
CA TYR A 147 6.12 9.05 9.82
C TYR A 147 5.43 7.88 9.17
N THR A 148 5.48 7.82 7.84
CA THR A 148 5.31 6.56 7.13
C THR A 148 6.67 5.90 6.97
N ALA A 149 6.72 4.57 7.08
CA ALA A 149 7.93 3.81 6.85
C ALA A 149 7.63 2.60 5.93
N TRP A 150 8.49 2.40 4.94
CA TRP A 150 8.32 1.33 3.97
C TRP A 150 8.25 -0.04 4.64
N ASP A 151 7.21 -0.79 4.32
CA ASP A 151 7.08 -2.19 4.69
C ASP A 151 7.65 -3.07 3.58
N VAL A 152 8.86 -3.53 3.75
CA VAL A 152 9.57 -4.38 2.80
C VAL A 152 8.85 -5.72 2.55
N SER A 153 8.07 -6.20 3.52
CA SER A 153 7.36 -7.48 3.42
C SER A 153 6.15 -7.42 2.49
N SER A 154 5.68 -6.23 2.16
CA SER A 154 4.56 -6.01 1.24
C SER A 154 5.06 -5.49 -0.10
N PRO A 155 4.70 -6.13 -1.22
CA PRO A 155 5.16 -5.70 -2.53
C PRO A 155 4.55 -4.34 -2.92
N ALA A 156 5.35 -3.47 -3.54
CA ALA A 156 4.84 -2.27 -4.19
C ALA A 156 3.98 -2.65 -5.41
N PHE A 157 3.02 -1.82 -5.74
CA PHE A 157 2.09 -2.05 -6.85
C PHE A 157 1.74 -0.75 -7.57
N VAL A 158 1.17 -0.87 -8.76
CA VAL A 158 0.76 0.29 -9.56
C VAL A 158 -0.76 0.33 -9.68
N VAL A 159 -1.31 1.51 -9.42
CA VAL A 159 -2.71 1.86 -9.69
C VAL A 159 -2.70 3.08 -10.60
N ASP A 160 -3.31 2.96 -11.75
CA ASP A 160 -3.32 4.00 -12.79
C ASP A 160 -1.90 4.52 -13.11
N THR A 161 -1.62 5.76 -12.81
CA THR A 161 -0.32 6.42 -13.05
C THR A 161 0.52 6.56 -11.78
N THR A 162 0.20 5.84 -10.72
CA THR A 162 0.83 5.97 -9.40
C THR A 162 1.45 4.67 -8.94
N LEU A 163 2.71 4.73 -8.53
CA LEU A 163 3.40 3.67 -7.79
C LEU A 163 3.00 3.73 -6.31
N CYS A 164 2.28 2.73 -5.84
CA CYS A 164 1.86 2.61 -4.45
C CYS A 164 2.89 1.79 -3.66
N ILE A 165 3.45 2.40 -2.62
CA ILE A 165 4.45 1.79 -1.73
C ILE A 165 3.77 1.51 -0.39
N PRO A 166 3.52 0.22 -0.04
CA PRO A 166 2.92 -0.11 1.25
C PRO A 166 3.80 0.30 2.40
N THR A 167 3.23 1.01 3.36
CA THR A 167 3.94 1.54 4.53
C THR A 167 3.18 1.28 5.82
N ILE A 168 3.89 1.39 6.92
CA ILE A 168 3.31 1.60 8.25
C ILE A 168 3.17 3.10 8.51
N PHE A 169 2.35 3.46 9.50
CA PHE A 169 2.21 4.84 9.98
C PHE A 169 2.39 4.89 11.49
N ILE A 170 3.35 5.68 11.93
CA ILE A 170 3.76 5.81 13.34
C ILE A 170 3.86 7.27 13.76
N SER A 171 3.62 7.55 15.04
CA SER A 171 3.81 8.89 15.61
C SER A 171 5.28 9.28 15.67
N TYR A 172 5.56 10.56 15.93
CA TYR A 172 6.93 11.05 16.15
C TYR A 172 7.62 10.42 17.38
N THR A 173 6.85 9.87 18.30
CA THR A 173 7.33 9.19 19.51
C THR A 173 7.31 7.67 19.39
N GLY A 174 6.86 7.13 18.24
CA GLY A 174 6.97 5.72 17.89
C GLY A 174 5.73 4.88 18.18
N GLU A 175 4.60 5.50 18.58
CA GLU A 175 3.35 4.78 18.73
C GLU A 175 2.75 4.43 17.36
N ALA A 176 2.10 3.27 17.29
CA ALA A 176 1.38 2.86 16.09
C ALA A 176 0.16 3.77 15.86
N LEU A 177 0.07 4.35 14.67
CA LEU A 177 -1.07 5.14 14.21
C LEU A 177 -1.85 4.41 13.09
N ASP A 178 -1.58 3.12 12.91
CA ASP A 178 -2.21 2.24 11.93
C ASP A 178 -2.49 0.85 12.54
N TYR A 179 -3.17 0.00 11.76
CA TYR A 179 -3.43 -1.38 12.15
C TYR A 179 -2.30 -2.35 11.73
N LYS A 180 -1.47 -1.96 10.77
CA LYS A 180 -0.42 -2.81 10.22
C LYS A 180 0.77 -2.96 11.17
N THR A 181 1.15 -1.91 11.87
CA THR A 181 2.27 -1.95 12.83
C THR A 181 2.06 -2.99 13.92
N PRO A 182 0.91 -3.05 14.64
CA PRO A 182 0.63 -4.12 15.59
C PRO A 182 0.65 -5.52 14.96
N LEU A 183 0.10 -5.66 13.75
CA LEU A 183 0.10 -6.94 13.02
C LEU A 183 1.53 -7.43 12.74
N LEU A 184 2.40 -6.57 12.21
CA LEU A 184 3.78 -6.93 11.92
C LEU A 184 4.57 -7.31 13.19
N LYS A 185 4.33 -6.61 14.30
CA LYS A 185 4.90 -6.97 15.60
C LYS A 185 4.40 -8.33 16.09
N ALA A 186 3.10 -8.60 15.95
CA ALA A 186 2.52 -9.88 16.33
C ALA A 186 3.10 -11.03 15.49
N LEU A 187 3.22 -10.84 14.17
CA LEU A 187 3.85 -11.82 13.28
C LEU A 187 5.30 -12.13 13.68
N ALA A 188 6.10 -11.11 14.02
CA ALA A 188 7.47 -11.31 14.47
C ALA A 188 7.54 -12.05 15.82
N ALA A 189 6.63 -11.75 16.75
CA ALA A 189 6.56 -12.43 18.05
C ALA A 189 6.17 -13.90 17.90
N VAL A 190 5.18 -14.20 17.05
CA VAL A 190 4.73 -15.58 16.77
C VAL A 190 5.85 -16.36 16.07
N ASP A 191 6.50 -15.80 15.05
CA ASP A 191 7.63 -16.42 14.37
C ASP A 191 8.71 -16.85 15.38
N LYS A 192 9.13 -15.94 16.25
CA LYS A 192 10.14 -16.24 17.29
C LYS A 192 9.69 -17.38 18.20
N ALA A 193 8.52 -17.28 18.81
CA ALA A 193 8.02 -18.28 19.74
C ALA A 193 7.80 -19.65 19.07
N ALA A 194 7.22 -19.67 17.88
CA ALA A 194 6.97 -20.91 17.14
C ALA A 194 8.29 -21.56 16.66
N THR A 195 9.28 -20.78 16.25
CA THR A 195 10.60 -21.27 15.87
C THR A 195 11.28 -21.94 17.06
N GLU A 196 11.27 -21.32 18.24
CA GLU A 196 11.81 -21.90 19.48
C GLU A 196 11.17 -23.25 19.82
N VAL A 197 9.85 -23.36 19.68
CA VAL A 197 9.13 -24.65 19.91
C VAL A 197 9.48 -25.68 18.85
N CYS A 198 9.49 -25.31 17.57
CA CYS A 198 9.82 -26.23 16.48
C CYS A 198 11.26 -26.75 16.57
N GLN A 199 12.20 -25.96 17.09
CA GLN A 199 13.58 -26.37 17.30
C GLN A 199 13.77 -27.43 18.39
N LEU A 200 12.74 -27.72 19.20
CA LEU A 200 12.73 -28.89 20.08
C LEU A 200 12.64 -30.20 19.29
N PHE A 201 12.09 -30.16 18.08
CA PHE A 201 11.91 -31.30 17.19
C PHE A 201 12.95 -31.35 16.07
N ASP A 202 13.27 -30.21 15.47
CA ASP A 202 14.30 -30.06 14.43
C ASP A 202 15.04 -28.73 14.59
N LYS A 203 16.30 -28.81 14.99
CA LYS A 203 17.18 -27.64 15.22
C LYS A 203 17.54 -26.87 13.96
N ASN A 204 17.27 -27.41 12.76
CA ASN A 204 17.55 -26.73 11.50
C ASN A 204 16.44 -25.74 11.12
N ILE A 205 15.32 -25.73 11.83
CA ILE A 205 14.25 -24.76 11.58
C ILE A 205 14.71 -23.39 12.01
N THR A 206 14.74 -22.46 11.04
CA THR A 206 15.22 -21.09 11.25
C THR A 206 14.09 -20.07 11.30
N ARG A 207 12.90 -20.42 10.83
CA ARG A 207 11.73 -19.56 10.77
C ARG A 207 10.43 -20.32 10.65
N VAL A 208 9.38 -19.75 11.23
CA VAL A 208 7.98 -20.23 11.08
C VAL A 208 7.12 -19.11 10.51
N TYR A 209 6.50 -19.37 9.38
CA TYR A 209 5.61 -18.40 8.72
C TYR A 209 4.18 -18.57 9.20
N THR A 210 3.59 -17.48 9.62
CA THR A 210 2.15 -17.43 9.90
C THR A 210 1.41 -17.07 8.61
N ASN A 211 0.52 -17.95 8.18
CA ASN A 211 -0.36 -17.69 7.05
C ASN A 211 -1.66 -17.05 7.55
N LEU A 212 -1.98 -15.89 7.04
CA LEU A 212 -3.23 -15.19 7.31
C LEU A 212 -4.04 -15.12 6.01
N GLY A 213 -5.25 -15.65 6.03
CA GLY A 213 -6.23 -15.45 4.95
C GLY A 213 -6.98 -14.13 5.17
N TRP A 214 -7.06 -13.31 4.14
CA TRP A 214 -7.91 -12.14 4.14
C TRP A 214 -9.33 -12.54 3.77
N GLU A 215 -10.28 -12.13 4.58
CA GLU A 215 -11.70 -12.19 4.26
C GLU A 215 -12.25 -10.77 4.23
N GLN A 216 -12.95 -10.45 3.15
CA GLN A 216 -13.67 -9.19 3.01
C GLN A 216 -15.13 -9.51 2.78
N GLU A 217 -15.97 -9.01 3.66
CA GLU A 217 -17.42 -9.06 3.48
C GLU A 217 -17.89 -7.69 2.98
N TYR A 218 -18.55 -7.68 1.84
CA TYR A 218 -19.11 -6.46 1.29
C TYR A 218 -20.34 -6.75 0.42
N PHE A 219 -21.22 -5.77 0.38
CA PHE A 219 -22.34 -5.79 -0.54
C PHE A 219 -22.02 -4.95 -1.77
N LEU A 220 -22.35 -5.47 -2.94
CA LEU A 220 -22.32 -4.69 -4.14
C LEU A 220 -23.54 -3.77 -4.16
N VAL A 221 -23.31 -2.46 -4.09
CA VAL A 221 -24.36 -1.44 -4.06
C VAL A 221 -24.23 -0.53 -5.28
N ASP A 222 -25.33 -0.21 -5.92
CA ASP A 222 -25.32 0.76 -6.98
C ASP A 222 -24.93 2.15 -6.50
N SER A 223 -24.06 2.84 -7.24
CA SER A 223 -23.53 4.15 -6.85
C SER A 223 -24.61 5.20 -6.64
N SER A 224 -25.71 5.17 -7.42
CA SER A 224 -26.81 6.12 -7.25
C SER A 224 -27.60 5.87 -5.96
N LEU A 225 -27.76 4.60 -5.59
CA LEU A 225 -28.40 4.22 -4.32
C LEU A 225 -27.50 4.57 -3.12
N TYR A 226 -26.20 4.36 -3.22
CA TYR A 226 -25.24 4.77 -2.21
C TYR A 226 -25.22 6.29 -2.02
N ASN A 227 -25.12 7.05 -3.10
CA ASN A 227 -25.11 8.53 -3.06
C ASN A 227 -26.43 9.12 -2.55
N ALA A 228 -27.53 8.40 -2.66
CA ALA A 228 -28.83 8.79 -2.08
C ALA A 228 -28.90 8.59 -0.54
N ARG A 229 -27.87 8.02 0.06
CA ARG A 229 -27.77 7.74 1.49
C ARG A 229 -26.56 8.46 2.09
N PRO A 230 -26.67 9.76 2.39
CA PRO A 230 -25.57 10.53 2.95
C PRO A 230 -25.07 9.97 4.31
N ASP A 231 -25.91 9.31 5.06
CA ASP A 231 -25.57 8.57 6.27
C ASP A 231 -24.53 7.48 5.99
N LEU A 232 -24.71 6.67 4.94
CA LEU A 232 -23.73 5.65 4.55
C LEU A 232 -22.45 6.26 3.94
N CYS A 233 -22.59 7.32 3.16
CA CYS A 233 -21.45 7.99 2.55
C CYS A 233 -20.51 8.61 3.61
N LEU A 234 -21.06 9.11 4.72
CA LEU A 234 -20.30 9.75 5.79
C LEU A 234 -19.74 8.74 6.78
N ASP A 235 -20.47 7.68 7.07
CA ASP A 235 -20.09 6.69 8.08
C ASP A 235 -18.99 5.75 7.61
N ARG A 236 -18.93 5.41 6.35
CA ARG A 236 -17.91 4.53 5.73
C ARG A 236 -17.76 3.12 6.32
N LYS A 237 -18.32 2.84 7.48
CA LYS A 237 -18.15 1.59 8.25
C LYS A 237 -19.39 0.75 8.35
N SER A 238 -20.54 1.38 8.44
CA SER A 238 -21.78 0.70 8.76
C SER A 238 -22.59 0.44 7.50
N VAL A 239 -22.83 -0.81 7.24
CA VAL A 239 -23.91 -1.24 6.37
C VAL A 239 -25.08 -1.64 7.29
N VAL A 240 -25.92 -0.69 7.63
CA VAL A 240 -27.14 -0.92 8.39
C VAL A 240 -28.36 -0.73 7.50
#